data_31f600ab2c53926b76a6d1f27c1eaa9d
#
_entry.id   31f600ab2c53926b76a6d1f27c1eaa9d
#
_cell.length_a   1.000
_cell.length_b   1.000
_cell.length_c   1.000
_cell.angle_alpha   90.00
_cell.angle_beta   90.00
_cell.angle_gamma   90.00
#
_symmetry.space_group_name_H-M   'P 1'
#
loop_
_entity.id
_entity.type
_entity.pdbx_description
1 polymer ?
#
loop_
_entity_poly.entity_id
_entity_poly.type
_entity_poly.pdbx_seq_one_letter_code
_entity_poly.pdbx_strand_id
1 'polypeptide(L)'
;MLTFRRRSWMVSTGVAIAFLIVSCGESKVSQCNRLAEVVNKAQGFMPAFESDIQAFSTNAAQVRSLEDIKAAADQYVAAVDKVVGNLDSLVTELNGTELSDEQLITYRDNYIEMVKGFSDALNQASDAMGIVQDVEAEADLPAKIEESQQQTVKAVQLIQDLSIQESSIINEVNTYCGATSDEAASEAPTDEGEQ
;
A
#
# COMPACT_ATOMS: atom_id res chain seq x y z
N MET A 1 -63.79 -42.63 -58.64
CA MET A 1 -62.37 -42.67 -58.26
C MET A 1 -61.97 -41.29 -57.77
N LEU A 2 -61.95 -41.11 -56.47
CA LEU A 2 -61.66 -39.84 -55.80
C LEU A 2 -60.31 -39.96 -55.09
N THR A 3 -59.29 -39.28 -55.58
CA THR A 3 -57.96 -39.23 -54.98
C THR A 3 -57.89 -38.11 -53.96
N PHE A 4 -57.79 -38.51 -52.68
CA PHE A 4 -57.57 -37.61 -51.53
C PHE A 4 -56.11 -37.13 -51.49
N ARG A 5 -55.88 -35.86 -51.74
CA ARG A 5 -54.58 -35.18 -51.57
C ARG A 5 -54.41 -34.77 -50.13
N ARG A 6 -53.58 -35.47 -49.38
CA ARG A 6 -53.13 -35.10 -48.03
C ARG A 6 -52.20 -33.87 -48.14
N ARG A 7 -52.63 -32.77 -47.55
CA ARG A 7 -51.79 -31.58 -47.34
C ARG A 7 -51.02 -31.77 -46.03
N SER A 8 -49.70 -32.02 -46.10
CA SER A 8 -48.83 -31.98 -44.98
C SER A 8 -48.58 -30.57 -44.49
N TRP A 9 -49.03 -30.21 -43.31
CA TRP A 9 -48.66 -29.02 -42.65
C TRP A 9 -47.29 -29.23 -41.98
N MET A 10 -46.24 -28.60 -42.47
CA MET A 10 -44.98 -28.48 -41.78
C MET A 10 -45.13 -27.40 -40.71
N VAL A 11 -45.14 -27.82 -39.44
CA VAL A 11 -45.01 -26.95 -38.29
C VAL A 11 -43.52 -26.62 -38.17
N SER A 12 -43.14 -25.42 -38.56
CA SER A 12 -41.79 -24.88 -38.39
C SER A 12 -41.63 -24.50 -36.92
N THR A 13 -41.01 -25.40 -36.14
CA THR A 13 -40.63 -25.12 -34.74
C THR A 13 -39.42 -24.18 -34.79
N GLY A 14 -39.66 -22.89 -34.63
CA GLY A 14 -38.59 -21.92 -34.43
C GLY A 14 -37.90 -22.14 -33.10
N VAL A 15 -36.68 -22.67 -33.14
CA VAL A 15 -35.78 -22.69 -31.98
C VAL A 15 -35.32 -21.28 -31.69
N ALA A 16 -35.94 -20.62 -30.73
CA ALA A 16 -35.42 -19.38 -30.15
C ALA A 16 -34.14 -19.71 -29.37
N ILE A 17 -32.97 -19.51 -29.99
CA ILE A 17 -31.70 -19.53 -29.32
C ILE A 17 -31.67 -18.26 -28.44
N ALA A 18 -31.98 -18.41 -27.15
CA ALA A 18 -31.69 -17.41 -26.17
C ALA A 18 -30.16 -17.27 -26.06
N PHE A 19 -29.62 -16.24 -26.67
CA PHE A 19 -28.26 -15.78 -26.39
C PHE A 19 -28.26 -15.33 -24.94
N LEU A 20 -27.83 -16.19 -24.03
CA LEU A 20 -27.33 -15.80 -22.74
C LEU A 20 -26.11 -14.94 -23.05
N ILE A 21 -26.29 -13.61 -22.98
CA ILE A 21 -25.19 -12.65 -22.90
C ILE A 21 -24.53 -12.99 -21.56
N VAL A 22 -23.58 -13.93 -21.60
CA VAL A 22 -22.61 -14.06 -20.51
C VAL A 22 -21.90 -12.74 -20.51
N SER A 23 -22.28 -11.87 -19.58
CA SER A 23 -21.52 -10.68 -19.24
C SER A 23 -20.09 -11.16 -18.96
N CYS A 24 -19.19 -10.99 -19.91
CA CYS A 24 -17.76 -11.16 -19.72
C CYS A 24 -17.25 -10.05 -18.80
N GLY A 25 -17.79 -9.96 -17.60
CA GLY A 25 -17.20 -9.23 -16.51
C GLY A 25 -16.00 -10.05 -16.00
N GLU A 26 -14.89 -9.38 -15.82
CA GLU A 26 -13.72 -9.99 -15.19
C GLU A 26 -14.11 -10.63 -13.85
N SER A 27 -13.55 -11.80 -13.53
CA SER A 27 -13.91 -12.49 -12.29
C SER A 27 -13.45 -11.68 -11.07
N LYS A 28 -14.21 -11.76 -9.98
CA LYS A 28 -13.83 -11.17 -8.68
C LYS A 28 -12.42 -11.58 -8.27
N VAL A 29 -12.07 -12.87 -8.43
CA VAL A 29 -10.74 -13.40 -8.07
C VAL A 29 -9.63 -12.70 -8.85
N SER A 30 -9.83 -12.47 -10.17
CA SER A 30 -8.84 -11.76 -10.98
C SER A 30 -8.64 -10.30 -10.51
N GLN A 31 -9.71 -9.61 -10.15
CA GLN A 31 -9.65 -8.25 -9.61
C GLN A 31 -8.99 -8.21 -8.22
N CYS A 32 -9.29 -9.19 -7.35
CA CYS A 32 -8.62 -9.36 -6.06
C CYS A 32 -7.11 -9.52 -6.21
N ASN A 33 -6.69 -10.41 -7.12
CA ASN A 33 -5.26 -10.66 -7.36
C ASN A 33 -4.56 -9.41 -7.88
N ARG A 34 -5.21 -8.65 -8.77
CA ARG A 34 -4.65 -7.41 -9.31
C ARG A 34 -4.49 -6.34 -8.22
N LEU A 35 -5.47 -6.18 -7.34
CA LEU A 35 -5.35 -5.26 -6.21
C LEU A 35 -4.23 -5.70 -5.27
N ALA A 36 -4.17 -7.00 -4.91
CA ALA A 36 -3.14 -7.54 -4.04
C ALA A 36 -1.73 -7.38 -4.63
N GLU A 37 -1.55 -7.56 -5.96
CA GLU A 37 -0.26 -7.36 -6.63
C GLU A 37 0.27 -5.92 -6.42
N VAL A 38 -0.60 -4.91 -6.53
CA VAL A 38 -0.19 -3.53 -6.34
C VAL A 38 0.07 -3.22 -4.86
N VAL A 39 -0.81 -3.67 -3.96
CA VAL A 39 -0.64 -3.48 -2.51
C VAL A 39 0.67 -4.10 -2.01
N ASN A 40 1.01 -5.30 -2.48
CA ASN A 40 2.23 -6.00 -2.07
C ASN A 40 3.53 -5.28 -2.50
N LYS A 41 3.49 -4.35 -3.45
CA LYS A 41 4.67 -3.53 -3.82
C LYS A 41 5.18 -2.67 -2.66
N ALA A 42 4.30 -2.31 -1.72
CA ALA A 42 4.70 -1.60 -0.50
C ALA A 42 5.79 -2.35 0.28
N GLN A 43 5.72 -3.67 0.31
CA GLN A 43 6.73 -4.51 1.00
C GLN A 43 8.11 -4.43 0.33
N GLY A 44 8.17 -4.10 -0.96
CA GLY A 44 9.42 -4.09 -1.74
C GLY A 44 10.36 -2.94 -1.39
N PHE A 45 9.88 -1.82 -0.87
CA PHE A 45 10.71 -0.66 -0.53
C PHE A 45 10.99 -0.52 0.98
N MET A 46 10.27 -1.24 1.83
CA MET A 46 10.48 -1.21 3.29
C MET A 46 11.89 -1.60 3.72
N PRO A 47 12.52 -2.70 3.20
CA PRO A 47 13.88 -3.06 3.60
C PRO A 47 14.93 -1.99 3.27
N ALA A 48 14.77 -1.27 2.17
CA ALA A 48 15.66 -0.16 1.82
C ALA A 48 15.53 1.00 2.81
N PHE A 49 14.29 1.34 3.19
CA PHE A 49 14.02 2.36 4.20
C PHE A 49 14.59 2.00 5.56
N GLU A 50 14.37 0.77 6.02
CA GLU A 50 14.94 0.26 7.28
C GLU A 50 16.47 0.37 7.29
N SER A 51 17.13 0.03 6.18
CA SER A 51 18.58 0.16 6.01
C SER A 51 19.02 1.62 6.09
N ASP A 52 18.31 2.54 5.43
CA ASP A 52 18.62 3.98 5.44
C ASP A 52 18.44 4.57 6.85
N ILE A 53 17.38 4.18 7.58
CA ILE A 53 17.14 4.59 8.98
C ILE A 53 18.19 4.01 9.92
N GLN A 54 18.64 2.77 9.71
CA GLN A 54 19.71 2.18 10.53
C GLN A 54 21.04 2.90 10.30
N ALA A 55 21.36 3.27 9.07
CA ALA A 55 22.54 4.06 8.74
C ALA A 55 22.48 5.45 9.41
N PHE A 56 21.33 6.14 9.34
CA PHE A 56 21.08 7.38 10.07
C PHE A 56 21.31 7.20 11.58
N SER A 57 20.71 6.19 12.20
CA SER A 57 20.83 5.94 13.64
C SER A 57 22.29 5.72 14.06
N THR A 58 23.05 4.99 13.23
CA THR A 58 24.48 4.74 13.49
C THR A 58 25.28 6.03 13.40
N ASN A 59 25.03 6.88 12.43
CA ASN A 59 25.73 8.16 12.25
C ASN A 59 25.33 9.15 13.35
N ALA A 60 24.04 9.23 13.70
CA ALA A 60 23.52 10.07 14.75
C ALA A 60 24.15 9.74 16.13
N ALA A 61 24.48 8.48 16.38
CA ALA A 61 25.18 8.07 17.61
C ALA A 61 26.65 8.53 17.69
N GLN A 62 27.23 8.99 16.58
CA GLN A 62 28.64 9.38 16.46
C GLN A 62 28.84 10.90 16.34
N VAL A 63 27.75 11.68 16.35
CA VAL A 63 27.81 13.15 16.20
C VAL A 63 28.59 13.80 17.32
N ARG A 64 29.43 14.79 16.99
CA ARG A 64 30.28 15.53 17.92
C ARG A 64 30.25 17.04 17.74
N SER A 65 29.64 17.49 16.66
CA SER A 65 29.55 18.90 16.28
C SER A 65 28.15 19.21 15.74
N LEU A 66 27.80 20.49 15.69
CA LEU A 66 26.56 20.94 15.04
C LEU A 66 26.49 20.51 13.58
N GLU A 67 27.63 20.50 12.88
CA GLU A 67 27.72 20.09 11.48
C GLU A 67 27.42 18.59 11.31
N ASP A 68 27.95 17.73 12.20
CA ASP A 68 27.62 16.31 12.20
C ASP A 68 26.13 16.06 12.45
N ILE A 69 25.51 16.84 13.35
CA ILE A 69 24.07 16.77 13.67
C ILE A 69 23.25 17.13 12.43
N LYS A 70 23.60 18.22 11.74
CA LYS A 70 22.94 18.64 10.50
C LYS A 70 23.08 17.58 9.41
N ALA A 71 24.28 17.03 9.22
CA ALA A 71 24.52 15.97 8.24
C ALA A 71 23.69 14.71 8.54
N ALA A 72 23.51 14.34 9.82
CA ALA A 72 22.63 13.25 10.19
C ALA A 72 21.16 13.58 9.91
N ALA A 73 20.72 14.80 10.18
CA ALA A 73 19.37 15.25 9.86
C ALA A 73 19.10 15.23 8.34
N ASP A 74 20.05 15.68 7.51
CA ASP A 74 19.98 15.60 6.05
C ASP A 74 19.81 14.15 5.57
N GLN A 75 20.54 13.23 6.18
CA GLN A 75 20.44 11.80 5.84
C GLN A 75 19.06 11.23 6.16
N TYR A 76 18.47 11.61 7.28
CA TYR A 76 17.10 11.21 7.64
C TYR A 76 16.07 11.76 6.65
N VAL A 77 16.14 13.06 6.35
CA VAL A 77 15.26 13.73 5.38
C VAL A 77 15.34 13.01 4.03
N ALA A 78 16.54 12.74 3.53
CA ALA A 78 16.74 12.05 2.25
C ALA A 78 16.15 10.62 2.26
N ALA A 79 16.25 9.90 3.37
CA ALA A 79 15.64 8.57 3.51
C ALA A 79 14.10 8.65 3.47
N VAL A 80 13.51 9.65 4.14
CA VAL A 80 12.06 9.88 4.15
C VAL A 80 11.57 10.28 2.75
N ASP A 81 12.22 11.23 2.08
CA ASP A 81 11.85 11.69 0.74
C ASP A 81 11.79 10.53 -0.26
N LYS A 82 12.73 9.59 -0.16
CA LYS A 82 12.77 8.40 -1.00
C LYS A 82 11.56 7.49 -0.77
N VAL A 83 11.15 7.28 0.49
CA VAL A 83 9.97 6.48 0.81
C VAL A 83 8.70 7.19 0.40
N VAL A 84 8.56 8.48 0.66
CA VAL A 84 7.42 9.27 0.21
C VAL A 84 7.25 9.19 -1.31
N GLY A 85 8.35 9.30 -2.07
CA GLY A 85 8.31 9.12 -3.53
C GLY A 85 7.83 7.71 -3.97
N ASN A 86 8.18 6.66 -3.22
CA ASN A 86 7.66 5.32 -3.45
C ASN A 86 6.18 5.19 -3.12
N LEU A 87 5.71 5.81 -2.01
CA LEU A 87 4.29 5.85 -1.64
C LEU A 87 3.45 6.61 -2.68
N ASP A 88 3.95 7.73 -3.22
CA ASP A 88 3.29 8.48 -4.30
C ASP A 88 3.16 7.64 -5.58
N SER A 89 4.19 6.86 -5.89
CA SER A 89 4.18 5.91 -7.00
C SER A 89 3.15 4.82 -6.78
N LEU A 90 3.07 4.28 -5.56
CA LEU A 90 2.06 3.28 -5.16
C LEU A 90 0.64 3.84 -5.30
N VAL A 91 0.39 5.07 -4.84
CA VAL A 91 -0.91 5.75 -5.01
C VAL A 91 -1.28 5.89 -6.49
N THR A 92 -0.30 6.23 -7.33
CA THR A 92 -0.50 6.34 -8.78
C THR A 92 -0.89 5.00 -9.39
N GLU A 93 -0.22 3.91 -9.03
CA GLU A 93 -0.54 2.57 -9.51
C GLU A 93 -1.91 2.08 -9.01
N LEU A 94 -2.24 2.33 -7.74
CA LEU A 94 -3.55 2.00 -7.17
C LEU A 94 -4.68 2.72 -7.93
N ASN A 95 -4.52 4.02 -8.21
CA ASN A 95 -5.48 4.77 -9.01
C ASN A 95 -5.61 4.25 -10.45
N GLY A 96 -4.52 3.72 -11.02
CA GLY A 96 -4.51 3.09 -12.35
C GLY A 96 -5.04 1.66 -12.37
N THR A 97 -5.31 1.04 -11.21
CA THR A 97 -5.79 -0.34 -11.12
C THR A 97 -7.24 -0.42 -11.57
N GLU A 98 -7.48 -1.08 -12.69
CA GLU A 98 -8.82 -1.28 -13.25
C GLU A 98 -9.61 -2.29 -12.42
N LEU A 99 -10.65 -1.83 -11.76
CA LEU A 99 -11.60 -2.62 -10.97
C LEU A 99 -13.03 -2.29 -11.40
N SER A 100 -13.91 -3.29 -11.44
CA SER A 100 -15.34 -3.14 -11.71
C SER A 100 -16.22 -3.58 -10.54
N ASP A 101 -15.64 -4.24 -9.57
CA ASP A 101 -16.30 -4.63 -8.31
C ASP A 101 -16.32 -3.45 -7.36
N GLU A 102 -17.51 -2.97 -6.99
CA GLU A 102 -17.70 -1.77 -6.16
C GLU A 102 -17.04 -1.89 -4.78
N GLN A 103 -17.02 -3.11 -4.22
CA GLN A 103 -16.40 -3.33 -2.92
C GLN A 103 -14.88 -3.25 -2.99
N LEU A 104 -14.27 -3.80 -4.05
CA LEU A 104 -12.82 -3.69 -4.28
C LEU A 104 -12.39 -2.26 -4.60
N ILE A 105 -13.23 -1.49 -5.31
CA ILE A 105 -13.01 -0.06 -5.52
C ILE A 105 -12.99 0.67 -4.17
N THR A 106 -13.94 0.37 -3.28
CA THR A 106 -13.98 0.96 -1.94
C THR A 106 -12.72 0.63 -1.13
N TYR A 107 -12.29 -0.62 -1.14
CA TYR A 107 -11.05 -1.02 -0.45
C TYR A 107 -9.81 -0.36 -1.02
N ARG A 108 -9.68 -0.29 -2.35
CA ARG A 108 -8.60 0.44 -3.01
C ARG A 108 -8.55 1.90 -2.57
N ASP A 109 -9.69 2.58 -2.56
CA ASP A 109 -9.79 3.99 -2.23
C ASP A 109 -9.44 4.24 -0.75
N ASN A 110 -9.92 3.38 0.16
CA ASN A 110 -9.53 3.42 1.57
C ASN A 110 -8.03 3.17 1.77
N TYR A 111 -7.44 2.25 1.00
CA TYR A 111 -6.00 1.98 1.05
C TYR A 111 -5.20 3.18 0.53
N ILE A 112 -5.65 3.85 -0.54
CA ILE A 112 -5.04 5.09 -1.05
C ILE A 112 -5.05 6.18 0.02
N GLU A 113 -6.16 6.37 0.72
CA GLU A 113 -6.27 7.36 1.80
C GLU A 113 -5.28 7.08 2.92
N MET A 114 -5.17 5.81 3.33
CA MET A 114 -4.22 5.36 4.34
C MET A 114 -2.77 5.58 3.88
N VAL A 115 -2.39 5.22 2.64
CA VAL A 115 -1.04 5.45 2.09
C VAL A 115 -0.68 6.93 2.05
N LYS A 116 -1.62 7.81 1.69
CA LYS A 116 -1.43 9.28 1.77
C LYS A 116 -1.21 9.73 3.20
N GLY A 117 -1.96 9.19 4.14
CA GLY A 117 -1.76 9.46 5.56
C GLY A 117 -0.33 9.09 6.03
N PHE A 118 0.22 7.97 5.56
CA PHE A 118 1.62 7.61 5.82
C PHE A 118 2.60 8.62 5.23
N SER A 119 2.39 9.05 3.98
CA SER A 119 3.22 10.10 3.35
C SER A 119 3.20 11.39 4.17
N ASP A 120 2.02 11.82 4.62
CA ASP A 120 1.86 13.03 5.44
C ASP A 120 2.55 12.89 6.81
N ALA A 121 2.44 11.74 7.47
CA ALA A 121 3.10 11.48 8.75
C ALA A 121 4.63 11.43 8.60
N LEU A 122 5.14 10.84 7.54
CA LEU A 122 6.57 10.82 7.22
C LEU A 122 7.10 12.21 6.90
N ASN A 123 6.35 13.02 6.14
CA ASN A 123 6.71 14.43 5.89
C ASN A 123 6.73 15.22 7.20
N GLN A 124 5.79 15.04 8.12
CA GLN A 124 5.82 15.67 9.43
C GLN A 124 7.06 15.27 10.25
N ALA A 125 7.51 14.01 10.16
CA ALA A 125 8.75 13.56 10.79
C ALA A 125 9.98 14.19 10.13
N SER A 126 9.98 14.35 8.82
CA SER A 126 11.01 15.04 8.04
C SER A 126 11.09 16.53 8.41
N ASP A 127 9.96 17.21 8.47
CA ASP A 127 9.86 18.62 8.89
C ASP A 127 10.39 18.82 10.31
N ALA A 128 10.07 17.89 11.22
CA ALA A 128 10.60 17.90 12.57
C ALA A 128 12.15 17.81 12.60
N MET A 129 12.74 17.03 11.68
CA MET A 129 14.19 16.96 11.54
C MET A 129 14.78 18.22 10.90
N GLY A 130 14.03 18.88 10.01
CA GLY A 130 14.37 20.17 9.43
C GLY A 130 14.60 21.28 10.47
N ILE A 131 13.88 21.23 11.61
CA ILE A 131 14.09 22.16 12.74
C ILE A 131 15.54 22.12 13.23
N VAL A 132 16.16 20.94 13.21
CA VAL A 132 17.55 20.76 13.66
C VAL A 132 18.54 21.19 12.58
N GLN A 133 18.21 21.01 11.29
CA GLN A 133 19.02 21.49 10.17
C GLN A 133 19.17 23.02 10.18
N ASP A 134 18.11 23.73 10.56
CA ASP A 134 18.04 25.19 10.55
C ASP A 134 18.74 25.87 11.75
N VAL A 135 19.32 25.10 12.67
CA VAL A 135 20.04 25.65 13.84
C VAL A 135 21.29 26.39 13.37
N GLU A 136 21.41 27.68 13.69
CA GLU A 136 22.58 28.49 13.33
C GLU A 136 23.63 28.56 14.45
N ALA A 137 23.20 28.49 15.71
CA ALA A 137 24.09 28.56 16.87
C ALA A 137 23.95 27.35 17.79
N GLU A 138 25.05 26.77 18.25
CA GLU A 138 25.05 25.66 19.19
C GLU A 138 24.22 25.88 20.46
N ALA A 139 24.13 27.16 20.89
CA ALA A 139 23.35 27.55 22.06
C ALA A 139 21.83 27.27 21.89
N ASP A 140 21.31 27.27 20.67
CA ASP A 140 19.91 27.07 20.37
C ASP A 140 19.57 25.57 20.20
N LEU A 141 20.59 24.74 20.02
CA LEU A 141 20.44 23.32 19.71
C LEU A 141 19.58 22.55 20.73
N PRO A 142 19.75 22.71 22.05
CA PRO A 142 18.93 21.94 23.02
C PRO A 142 17.42 22.19 22.86
N ALA A 143 17.03 23.46 22.68
CA ALA A 143 15.63 23.84 22.52
C ALA A 143 15.06 23.30 21.19
N LYS A 144 15.85 23.35 20.11
CA LYS A 144 15.46 22.85 18.80
C LYS A 144 15.37 21.32 18.74
N ILE A 145 16.23 20.62 19.45
CA ILE A 145 16.11 19.17 19.61
C ILE A 145 14.82 18.81 20.36
N GLU A 146 14.49 19.51 21.44
CA GLU A 146 13.25 19.26 22.18
C GLU A 146 12.01 19.49 21.31
N GLU A 147 11.97 20.59 20.54
CA GLU A 147 10.91 20.91 19.57
C GLU A 147 10.77 19.81 18.52
N SER A 148 11.89 19.40 17.90
CA SER A 148 11.95 18.31 16.91
C SER A 148 11.44 16.99 17.49
N GLN A 149 11.88 16.62 18.69
CA GLN A 149 11.43 15.39 19.36
C GLN A 149 9.92 15.37 19.60
N GLN A 150 9.35 16.50 20.06
CA GLN A 150 7.90 16.60 20.28
C GLN A 150 7.09 16.42 19.00
N GLN A 151 7.57 16.96 17.87
CA GLN A 151 6.92 16.79 16.57
C GLN A 151 7.10 15.35 16.03
N THR A 152 8.30 14.79 16.17
CA THR A 152 8.57 13.39 15.78
C THR A 152 7.66 12.40 16.53
N VAL A 153 7.45 12.60 17.83
CA VAL A 153 6.54 11.73 18.61
C VAL A 153 5.12 11.75 18.05
N LYS A 154 4.62 12.91 17.63
CA LYS A 154 3.29 13.02 17.00
C LYS A 154 3.23 12.27 15.67
N ALA A 155 4.25 12.43 14.83
CA ALA A 155 4.33 11.71 13.56
C ALA A 155 4.37 10.19 13.77
N VAL A 156 5.14 9.69 14.75
CA VAL A 156 5.20 8.28 15.09
C VAL A 156 3.85 7.75 15.59
N GLN A 157 3.10 8.52 16.37
CA GLN A 157 1.74 8.13 16.80
C GLN A 157 0.80 8.00 15.60
N LEU A 158 0.83 8.94 14.65
CA LEU A 158 0.05 8.86 13.42
C LEU A 158 0.41 7.60 12.60
N ILE A 159 1.70 7.29 12.47
CA ILE A 159 2.17 6.08 11.77
C ILE A 159 1.63 4.82 12.46
N GLN A 160 1.61 4.76 13.79
CA GLN A 160 1.06 3.61 14.53
C GLN A 160 -0.44 3.44 14.29
N ASP A 161 -1.22 4.52 14.34
CA ASP A 161 -2.65 4.50 14.09
C ASP A 161 -2.95 4.04 12.64
N LEU A 162 -2.19 4.53 11.67
CA LEU A 162 -2.29 4.13 10.27
C LEU A 162 -1.91 2.66 10.05
N SER A 163 -0.94 2.12 10.76
CA SER A 163 -0.57 0.70 10.69
C SER A 163 -1.68 -0.21 11.20
N ILE A 164 -2.43 0.22 12.20
CA ILE A 164 -3.62 -0.50 12.68
C ILE A 164 -4.71 -0.45 11.61
N GLN A 165 -4.93 0.70 10.99
CA GLN A 165 -5.89 0.87 9.90
C GLN A 165 -5.52 0.01 8.68
N GLU A 166 -4.25 -0.02 8.29
CA GLU A 166 -3.73 -0.87 7.21
C GLU A 166 -4.08 -2.35 7.47
N SER A 167 -3.76 -2.84 8.66
CA SER A 167 -4.05 -4.22 9.05
C SER A 167 -5.55 -4.54 8.95
N SER A 168 -6.42 -3.60 9.32
CA SER A 168 -7.88 -3.76 9.19
C SER A 168 -8.29 -3.87 7.73
N ILE A 169 -7.83 -2.94 6.87
CA ILE A 169 -8.16 -2.93 5.43
C ILE A 169 -7.68 -4.23 4.78
N ILE A 170 -6.44 -4.67 5.05
CA ILE A 170 -5.90 -5.91 4.49
C ILE A 170 -6.74 -7.12 4.91
N ASN A 171 -7.13 -7.23 6.18
CA ASN A 171 -7.97 -8.31 6.67
C ASN A 171 -9.36 -8.32 6.01
N GLU A 172 -9.97 -7.14 5.82
CA GLU A 172 -11.24 -7.01 5.13
C GLU A 172 -11.14 -7.45 3.67
N VAL A 173 -10.10 -7.02 2.94
CA VAL A 173 -9.82 -7.43 1.56
C VAL A 173 -9.61 -8.93 1.48
N ASN A 174 -8.77 -9.51 2.34
CA ASN A 174 -8.50 -10.94 2.37
C ASN A 174 -9.79 -11.74 2.62
N THR A 175 -10.60 -11.33 3.58
CA THR A 175 -11.90 -11.95 3.87
C THR A 175 -12.84 -11.87 2.66
N TYR A 176 -12.93 -10.70 2.05
CA TYR A 176 -13.78 -10.47 0.88
C TYR A 176 -13.33 -11.30 -0.33
N CYS A 177 -12.03 -11.41 -0.53
CA CYS A 177 -11.42 -12.17 -1.63
C CYS A 177 -11.39 -13.70 -1.40
N GLY A 178 -11.70 -14.16 -0.17
CA GLY A 178 -11.70 -15.57 0.18
C GLY A 178 -10.31 -16.14 0.47
N ALA A 179 -9.32 -15.26 0.70
CA ALA A 179 -8.01 -15.68 1.22
C ALA A 179 -8.19 -16.02 2.71
N THR A 180 -8.08 -17.29 3.06
CA THR A 180 -8.08 -17.71 4.46
C THR A 180 -6.72 -17.46 5.06
N SER A 181 -6.69 -17.05 6.33
CA SER A 181 -5.46 -16.72 7.09
C SER A 181 -4.44 -17.87 7.18
N ASP A 182 -4.77 -19.06 6.72
CA ASP A 182 -3.91 -20.25 6.74
C ASP A 182 -2.88 -20.28 5.59
N GLU A 183 -3.07 -19.52 4.51
CA GLU A 183 -2.10 -19.48 3.40
C GLU A 183 -0.96 -18.46 3.64
N ALA A 184 -1.22 -17.41 4.37
CA ALA A 184 -0.20 -16.39 4.68
C ALA A 184 0.88 -16.86 5.68
N ALA A 185 0.63 -17.95 6.42
CA ALA A 185 1.59 -18.51 7.37
C ALA A 185 2.54 -19.56 6.74
N SER A 186 2.32 -19.94 5.47
CA SER A 186 3.06 -21.02 4.81
C SER A 186 4.30 -20.55 4.04
N GLU A 187 4.55 -19.26 3.91
CA GLU A 187 5.71 -18.71 3.18
C GLU A 187 6.83 -18.16 4.09
N ALA A 188 6.82 -18.49 5.37
CA ALA A 188 8.00 -18.24 6.18
C ALA A 188 9.13 -19.20 5.72
N PRO A 189 10.32 -18.69 5.32
CA PRO A 189 11.44 -19.54 4.96
C PRO A 189 11.81 -20.39 6.18
N THR A 190 11.69 -21.70 6.06
CA THR A 190 12.25 -22.65 7.02
C THR A 190 13.77 -22.51 6.94
N ASP A 191 14.35 -21.83 7.92
CA ASP A 191 15.79 -21.86 8.18
C ASP A 191 16.13 -23.29 8.64
N GLU A 192 16.48 -24.15 7.67
CA GLU A 192 17.11 -25.43 7.98
C GLU A 192 18.56 -25.15 8.38
N GLY A 193 18.74 -24.96 9.69
CA GLY A 193 20.06 -24.96 10.30
C GLY A 193 20.76 -26.28 10.05
N GLU A 194 21.82 -26.23 9.25
CA GLU A 194 22.79 -27.35 9.10
C GLU A 194 23.87 -27.22 10.19
N GLN A 195 24.08 -28.35 10.84
CA GLN A 195 25.00 -28.61 11.98
C GLN A 195 26.48 -28.41 11.62
#